data_1ef153e52f72b45c1dae33a3059f8ae8
#
_entry.id   1ef153e52f72b45c1dae33a3059f8ae8
#
_cell.length_a   1.000
_cell.length_b   1.000
_cell.length_c   1.000
_cell.angle_alpha   90.00
_cell.angle_beta   90.00
_cell.angle_gamma   90.00
#
_symmetry.space_group_name_H-M   'P 1'
#
loop_
_entity.id
_entity.type
_entity.pdbx_description
1 polymer ?
#
loop_
_entity_poly.entity_id
_entity_poly.type
_entity_poly.pdbx_seq_one_letter_code
_entity_poly.pdbx_strand_id
1 'polypeptide(L)'
;MAMTDGEKQALKETMAERAKARKKMTPEQLEQEVEAKIAAMAPADRAIAERIHRLVKTVAPELQAKTWYSMQAYCNAEGKTVLFFQDAGKFKSRYSTLGFQDAANLDDDLMWATSFAIVGWSDEVERRVTALIKQAVS
;
A
#
# COMPACT_ATOMS: atom_id res chain seq x y z
N MET A 1 3.02 -3.97 26.12
CA MET A 1 2.02 -3.01 25.68
C MET A 1 0.91 -3.71 24.90
N ALA A 2 -0.34 -3.45 25.27
CA ALA A 2 -1.46 -4.12 24.62
C ALA A 2 -1.63 -3.60 23.19
N MET A 3 -1.93 -4.52 22.27
CA MET A 3 -2.22 -4.15 20.88
C MET A 3 -3.55 -3.41 20.79
N THR A 4 -3.63 -2.44 19.89
CA THR A 4 -4.90 -1.78 19.57
C THR A 4 -5.82 -2.74 18.82
N ASP A 5 -7.11 -2.42 18.72
CA ASP A 5 -8.07 -3.22 17.95
C ASP A 5 -7.65 -3.28 16.48
N GLY A 6 -7.14 -2.18 15.93
CA GLY A 6 -6.64 -2.14 14.56
C GLY A 6 -5.45 -3.06 14.35
N GLU A 7 -4.51 -3.07 15.31
CA GLU A 7 -3.34 -3.93 15.25
C GLU A 7 -3.71 -5.41 15.36
N LYS A 8 -4.66 -5.75 16.26
CA LYS A 8 -5.14 -7.13 16.40
C LYS A 8 -5.82 -7.59 15.11
N GLN A 9 -6.63 -6.74 14.53
CA GLN A 9 -7.32 -7.06 13.27
C GLN A 9 -6.32 -7.26 12.14
N ALA A 10 -5.32 -6.39 12.04
CA ALA A 10 -4.27 -6.51 11.03
C ALA A 10 -3.47 -7.79 11.18
N LEU A 11 -3.14 -8.19 12.41
CA LEU A 11 -2.44 -9.44 12.67
C LEU A 11 -3.28 -10.65 12.25
N LYS A 12 -4.56 -10.67 12.61
CA LYS A 12 -5.49 -11.74 12.26
C LYS A 12 -5.61 -11.87 10.74
N GLU A 13 -5.76 -10.74 10.05
CA GLU A 13 -5.86 -10.73 8.59
C GLU A 13 -4.55 -11.16 7.93
N THR A 14 -3.41 -10.80 8.51
CA THR A 14 -2.09 -11.24 8.02
C THR A 14 -1.96 -12.76 8.06
N MET A 15 -2.43 -13.40 9.13
CA MET A 15 -2.41 -14.85 9.23
C MET A 15 -3.31 -15.50 8.17
N ALA A 16 -4.47 -14.92 7.92
CA ALA A 16 -5.37 -15.39 6.86
C ALA A 16 -4.75 -15.21 5.48
N GLU A 17 -4.07 -14.11 5.23
CA GLU A 17 -3.36 -13.83 3.99
C GLU A 17 -2.25 -14.84 3.74
N ARG A 18 -1.49 -15.19 4.78
CA ARG A 18 -0.44 -16.22 4.66
C ARG A 18 -1.03 -17.59 4.33
N ALA A 19 -2.17 -17.93 4.91
CA ALA A 19 -2.86 -19.17 4.60
C ALA A 19 -3.32 -19.22 3.15
N LYS A 20 -3.83 -18.09 2.63
CA LYS A 20 -4.24 -17.97 1.22
C LYS A 20 -3.03 -18.06 0.28
N ALA A 21 -1.92 -17.42 0.64
CA ALA A 21 -0.69 -17.47 -0.16
C ALA A 21 -0.22 -18.92 -0.37
N ARG A 22 -0.38 -19.77 0.63
CA ARG A 22 -0.06 -21.20 0.51
C ARG A 22 -0.92 -21.92 -0.51
N LYS A 23 -2.08 -21.36 -0.87
CA LYS A 23 -2.97 -21.93 -1.89
C LYS A 23 -2.64 -21.46 -3.30
N LYS A 24 -1.55 -20.72 -3.48
CA LYS A 24 -1.05 -20.24 -4.77
C LYS A 24 -2.09 -19.40 -5.53
N MET A 25 -2.41 -18.25 -5.00
CA MET A 25 -3.33 -17.30 -5.66
C MET A 25 -2.74 -16.80 -6.98
N THR A 26 -3.59 -16.64 -7.98
CA THR A 26 -3.19 -16.03 -9.27
C THR A 26 -2.99 -14.53 -9.09
N PRO A 27 -2.21 -13.87 -10.00
CA PRO A 27 -2.10 -12.42 -9.99
C PRO A 27 -3.45 -11.71 -10.01
N GLU A 28 -4.41 -12.22 -10.77
CA GLU A 28 -5.76 -11.66 -10.86
C GLU A 28 -6.49 -11.77 -9.51
N GLN A 29 -6.34 -12.86 -8.80
CA GLN A 29 -6.94 -13.05 -7.49
C GLN A 29 -6.33 -12.11 -6.46
N LEU A 30 -5.00 -11.92 -6.49
CA LEU A 30 -4.32 -10.98 -5.61
C LEU A 30 -4.80 -9.54 -5.86
N GLU A 31 -4.93 -9.16 -7.13
CA GLU A 31 -5.46 -7.85 -7.52
C GLU A 31 -6.87 -7.65 -6.98
N GLN A 32 -7.73 -8.65 -7.14
CA GLN A 32 -9.12 -8.60 -6.68
C GLN A 32 -9.21 -8.45 -5.16
N GLU A 33 -8.30 -9.06 -4.41
CA GLU A 33 -8.26 -8.88 -2.96
C GLU A 33 -7.91 -7.46 -2.56
N VAL A 34 -6.97 -6.84 -3.26
CA VAL A 34 -6.62 -5.43 -3.03
C VAL A 34 -7.81 -4.54 -3.36
N GLU A 35 -8.46 -4.77 -4.49
CA GLU A 35 -9.64 -4.00 -4.88
C GLU A 35 -10.76 -4.12 -3.85
N ALA A 36 -10.96 -5.32 -3.28
CA ALA A 36 -11.94 -5.54 -2.22
C ALA A 36 -11.58 -4.79 -0.94
N LYS A 37 -10.30 -4.74 -0.59
CA LYS A 37 -9.82 -3.95 0.56
C LYS A 37 -10.10 -2.48 0.37
N ILE A 38 -9.81 -1.96 -0.81
CA ILE A 38 -10.06 -0.55 -1.15
C ILE A 38 -11.56 -0.25 -1.06
N ALA A 39 -12.40 -1.10 -1.62
CA ALA A 39 -13.85 -0.93 -1.62
C ALA A 39 -14.43 -0.90 -0.19
N ALA A 40 -13.78 -1.56 0.75
CA ALA A 40 -14.23 -1.63 2.16
C ALA A 40 -13.75 -0.45 3.01
N MET A 41 -12.88 0.41 2.49
CA MET A 41 -12.38 1.57 3.23
C MET A 41 -13.44 2.64 3.42
N ALA A 42 -13.25 3.49 4.44
CA ALA A 42 -14.08 4.69 4.62
C ALA A 42 -13.98 5.57 3.35
N PRO A 43 -15.04 6.29 2.97
CA PRO A 43 -15.09 7.01 1.68
C PRO A 43 -13.89 7.93 1.40
N ALA A 44 -13.42 8.68 2.39
CA ALA A 44 -12.27 9.58 2.21
C ALA A 44 -10.98 8.80 1.95
N ASP A 45 -10.76 7.72 2.68
CA ASP A 45 -9.58 6.86 2.52
C ASP A 45 -9.64 6.10 1.19
N ARG A 46 -10.82 5.61 0.85
CA ARG A 46 -11.05 4.90 -0.40
C ARG A 46 -10.70 5.76 -1.61
N ALA A 47 -11.08 7.03 -1.59
CA ALA A 47 -10.78 7.95 -2.68
C ALA A 47 -9.27 8.07 -2.91
N ILE A 48 -8.49 8.17 -1.82
CA ILE A 48 -7.03 8.22 -1.91
C ILE A 48 -6.46 6.89 -2.40
N ALA A 49 -6.95 5.80 -1.83
CA ALA A 49 -6.49 4.45 -2.16
C ALA A 49 -6.70 4.11 -3.64
N GLU A 50 -7.85 4.49 -4.20
CA GLU A 50 -8.17 4.29 -5.62
C GLU A 50 -7.22 5.06 -6.53
N ARG A 51 -6.87 6.28 -6.15
CA ARG A 51 -5.92 7.11 -6.92
C ARG A 51 -4.54 6.48 -6.92
N ILE A 52 -4.08 6.03 -5.76
CA ILE A 52 -2.76 5.35 -5.65
C ILE A 52 -2.75 4.07 -6.48
N HIS A 53 -3.81 3.27 -6.40
CA HIS A 53 -3.91 2.02 -7.15
C HIS A 53 -3.80 2.28 -8.66
N ARG A 54 -4.53 3.27 -9.15
CA ARG A 54 -4.51 3.65 -10.55
C ARG A 54 -3.13 4.14 -10.99
N LEU A 55 -2.48 4.96 -10.15
CA LEU A 55 -1.14 5.48 -10.45
C LEU A 55 -0.11 4.36 -10.54
N VAL A 56 -0.13 3.41 -9.61
CA VAL A 56 0.81 2.30 -9.66
C VAL A 56 0.62 1.50 -10.95
N LYS A 57 -0.60 1.21 -11.32
CA LYS A 57 -0.88 0.44 -12.54
C LYS A 57 -0.44 1.18 -13.80
N THR A 58 -0.48 2.50 -13.79
CA THR A 58 -0.09 3.32 -14.94
C THR A 58 1.43 3.56 -14.98
N VAL A 59 2.02 3.87 -13.84
CA VAL A 59 3.42 4.31 -13.74
C VAL A 59 4.38 3.14 -13.54
N ALA A 60 3.96 2.11 -12.80
CA ALA A 60 4.78 0.96 -12.46
C ALA A 60 3.99 -0.33 -12.66
N PRO A 61 3.57 -0.65 -13.91
CA PRO A 61 2.72 -1.81 -14.18
C PRO A 61 3.38 -3.15 -13.87
N GLU A 62 4.70 -3.19 -13.72
CA GLU A 62 5.44 -4.38 -13.34
C GLU A 62 5.24 -4.79 -11.88
N LEU A 63 4.72 -3.90 -11.03
CA LEU A 63 4.45 -4.23 -9.64
C LEU A 63 3.16 -5.02 -9.51
N GLN A 64 3.19 -6.05 -8.66
CA GLN A 64 2.02 -6.87 -8.37
C GLN A 64 1.31 -6.33 -7.13
N ALA A 65 0.02 -6.03 -7.27
CA ALA A 65 -0.83 -5.67 -6.13
C ALA A 65 -1.06 -6.89 -5.25
N LYS A 66 -0.97 -6.71 -3.94
CA LYS A 66 -1.29 -7.76 -2.97
C LYS A 66 -1.67 -7.12 -1.64
N THR A 67 -2.36 -7.86 -0.79
CA THR A 67 -2.56 -7.43 0.59
C THR A 67 -1.30 -7.76 1.40
N TRP A 68 -0.94 -6.87 2.32
CA TRP A 68 0.27 -6.99 3.13
C TRP A 68 -0.02 -6.40 4.50
N TYR A 69 0.01 -7.22 5.54
CA TYR A 69 -0.44 -6.81 6.88
C TYR A 69 -1.81 -6.12 6.83
N SER A 70 -2.72 -6.67 6.03
CA SER A 70 -4.07 -6.15 5.84
C SER A 70 -4.13 -4.77 5.14
N MET A 71 -3.05 -4.38 4.47
CA MET A 71 -2.98 -3.11 3.74
C MET A 71 -2.84 -3.37 2.24
N GLN A 72 -3.23 -2.38 1.46
CA GLN A 72 -3.00 -2.31 0.02
C GLN A 72 -1.50 -2.14 -0.22
N ALA A 73 -0.89 -3.07 -0.93
CA ALA A 73 0.56 -3.05 -1.16
C ALA A 73 0.90 -3.50 -2.58
N TYR A 74 2.13 -3.21 -2.98
CA TYR A 74 2.64 -3.52 -4.33
C TYR A 74 4.05 -4.07 -4.20
N CYS A 75 4.27 -5.24 -4.79
CA CYS A 75 5.56 -5.93 -4.68
C CYS A 75 6.22 -6.09 -6.04
N ASN A 76 7.54 -6.27 -6.01
CA ASN A 76 8.34 -6.50 -7.20
C ASN A 76 8.31 -7.97 -7.61
N ALA A 77 9.03 -8.32 -8.68
CA ALA A 77 9.07 -9.69 -9.22
C ALA A 77 9.62 -10.72 -8.22
N GLU A 78 10.41 -10.26 -7.23
CA GLU A 78 10.95 -11.12 -6.17
C GLU A 78 9.98 -11.29 -5.00
N GLY A 79 8.80 -10.69 -5.07
CA GLY A 79 7.80 -10.74 -4.01
C GLY A 79 8.03 -9.77 -2.85
N LYS A 80 9.00 -8.87 -2.98
CA LYS A 80 9.30 -7.87 -1.94
C LYS A 80 8.38 -6.67 -2.08
N THR A 81 7.81 -6.23 -0.95
CA THR A 81 6.95 -5.04 -0.93
C THR A 81 7.77 -3.79 -1.23
N VAL A 82 7.33 -3.03 -2.23
CA VAL A 82 7.96 -1.77 -2.62
C VAL A 82 7.25 -0.60 -1.94
N LEU A 83 5.93 -0.56 -2.03
CA LEU A 83 5.14 0.49 -1.36
C LEU A 83 3.82 -0.07 -0.86
N PHE A 84 3.23 0.66 0.10
CA PHE A 84 1.95 0.31 0.70
C PHE A 84 1.16 1.55 1.10
N PHE A 85 -0.15 1.38 1.24
CA PHE A 85 -1.03 2.42 1.73
C PHE A 85 -1.75 1.93 2.99
N GLN A 86 -1.57 2.69 4.09
CA GLN A 86 -2.23 2.41 5.36
C GLN A 86 -3.36 3.41 5.55
N ASP A 87 -4.60 2.95 5.45
CA ASP A 87 -5.76 3.83 5.56
C ASP A 87 -6.00 4.30 6.99
N ALA A 88 -6.22 5.60 7.15
CA ALA A 88 -6.36 6.25 8.46
C ALA A 88 -7.50 5.66 9.29
N GLY A 89 -8.65 5.39 8.66
CA GLY A 89 -9.83 4.91 9.36
C GLY A 89 -9.63 3.58 10.04
N LYS A 90 -8.99 2.63 9.37
CA LYS A 90 -8.74 1.29 9.91
C LYS A 90 -7.83 1.33 11.14
N PHE A 91 -6.80 2.16 11.09
CA PHE A 91 -5.80 2.25 12.14
C PHE A 91 -6.07 3.39 13.12
N LYS A 92 -7.21 4.09 12.98
CA LYS A 92 -7.63 5.20 13.83
C LYS A 92 -6.57 6.27 13.94
N SER A 93 -5.93 6.56 12.80
CA SER A 93 -4.89 7.58 12.70
C SER A 93 -5.47 8.89 12.17
N ARG A 94 -4.76 9.99 12.42
CA ARG A 94 -5.15 11.32 11.96
C ARG A 94 -4.98 11.49 10.45
N TYR A 95 -4.09 10.71 9.84
CA TYR A 95 -3.80 10.74 8.41
C TYR A 95 -3.56 9.32 7.90
N SER A 96 -3.72 9.13 6.59
CA SER A 96 -3.32 7.90 5.93
C SER A 96 -1.83 7.96 5.61
N THR A 97 -1.19 6.80 5.51
CA THR A 97 0.26 6.73 5.28
C THR A 97 0.55 6.04 3.94
N LEU A 98 1.33 6.72 3.09
CA LEU A 98 1.97 6.09 1.94
C LEU A 98 3.39 5.77 2.35
N GLY A 99 3.72 4.49 2.44
CA GLY A 99 5.03 4.03 2.90
C GLY A 99 5.78 3.27 1.82
N PHE A 100 7.10 3.38 1.87
CA PHE A 100 8.01 2.67 0.95
C PHE A 100 8.93 1.80 1.78
N GLN A 101 9.21 0.60 1.28
CA GLN A 101 10.03 -0.38 1.96
C GLN A 101 11.44 -0.46 1.35
N ASP A 102 12.24 -1.35 1.89
CA ASP A 102 13.64 -1.51 1.51
C ASP A 102 13.85 -1.70 0.01
N ALA A 103 12.91 -2.36 -0.67
CA ALA A 103 13.00 -2.61 -2.10
C ALA A 103 12.75 -1.36 -2.97
N ALA A 104 12.31 -0.25 -2.37
CA ALA A 104 12.09 1.01 -3.09
C ALA A 104 13.39 1.81 -3.19
N ASN A 105 13.74 2.23 -4.40
CA ASN A 105 14.95 3.02 -4.62
C ASN A 105 14.67 4.51 -4.45
N LEU A 106 14.54 4.95 -3.21
CA LEU A 106 14.39 6.38 -2.87
C LEU A 106 15.68 6.99 -2.31
N ASP A 107 16.76 6.26 -2.42
CA ASP A 107 18.06 6.61 -1.84
C ASP A 107 18.52 8.01 -2.27
N ASP A 108 18.94 8.79 -1.26
CA ASP A 108 19.43 10.15 -1.46
C ASP A 108 20.53 10.41 -0.42
N ASP A 109 21.77 10.22 -0.84
CA ASP A 109 22.95 10.35 0.01
C ASP A 109 22.83 9.42 1.24
N LEU A 110 22.91 9.96 2.46
CA LEU A 110 22.92 9.19 3.70
C LEU A 110 21.57 9.20 4.44
N MET A 111 20.58 9.93 3.92
CA MET A 111 19.27 10.03 4.57
C MET A 111 18.20 10.42 3.56
N TRP A 112 17.06 9.70 3.58
CA TRP A 112 15.91 10.02 2.73
C TRP A 112 14.61 9.62 3.44
N ALA A 113 13.49 10.24 2.99
CA ALA A 113 12.17 9.95 3.54
C ALA A 113 11.59 8.70 2.90
N THR A 114 10.91 7.87 3.69
CA THR A 114 10.27 6.64 3.22
C THR A 114 8.79 6.55 3.56
N SER A 115 8.25 7.54 4.28
CA SER A 115 6.86 7.51 4.75
C SER A 115 6.26 8.91 4.66
N PHE A 116 5.04 8.99 4.14
CA PHE A 116 4.36 10.25 3.83
C PHE A 116 2.94 10.22 4.34
N ALA A 117 2.50 11.31 5.00
CA ALA A 117 1.13 11.47 5.45
C ALA A 117 0.28 12.04 4.32
N ILE A 118 -0.91 11.48 4.10
CA ILE A 118 -1.84 11.96 3.09
C ILE A 118 -3.21 12.11 3.75
N VAL A 119 -3.80 13.32 3.63
CA VAL A 119 -5.14 13.59 4.19
C VAL A 119 -6.16 13.95 3.12
N GLY A 120 -5.76 14.02 1.86
CA GLY A 120 -6.63 14.36 0.74
C GLY A 120 -5.88 14.21 -0.57
N TRP A 121 -6.54 14.53 -1.67
CA TRP A 121 -5.93 14.40 -2.99
C TRP A 121 -6.07 15.70 -3.77
N SER A 122 -5.00 16.09 -4.45
CA SER A 122 -4.94 17.26 -5.31
C SER A 122 -3.99 16.98 -6.45
N ASP A 123 -3.92 17.87 -7.44
CA ASP A 123 -2.96 17.72 -8.54
C ASP A 123 -1.53 17.72 -7.99
N GLU A 124 -1.26 18.52 -6.97
CA GLU A 124 0.06 18.56 -6.32
C GLU A 124 0.41 17.22 -5.67
N VAL A 125 -0.52 16.62 -4.92
CA VAL A 125 -0.32 15.31 -4.29
C VAL A 125 -0.09 14.26 -5.38
N GLU A 126 -0.88 14.26 -6.44
CA GLU A 126 -0.73 13.31 -7.56
C GLU A 126 0.65 13.43 -8.19
N ARG A 127 1.13 14.65 -8.43
CA ARG A 127 2.46 14.87 -9.02
C ARG A 127 3.55 14.32 -8.11
N ARG A 128 3.47 14.59 -6.81
CA ARG A 128 4.46 14.11 -5.84
C ARG A 128 4.46 12.60 -5.71
N VAL A 129 3.29 11.99 -5.63
CA VAL A 129 3.17 10.52 -5.52
C VAL A 129 3.67 9.85 -6.80
N THR A 130 3.33 10.40 -7.96
CA THR A 130 3.81 9.89 -9.25
C THR A 130 5.34 9.89 -9.30
N ALA A 131 5.97 10.98 -8.88
CA ALA A 131 7.43 11.09 -8.88
C ALA A 131 8.07 10.08 -7.93
N LEU A 132 7.48 9.87 -6.75
CA LEU A 132 7.97 8.89 -5.78
C LEU A 132 7.89 7.46 -6.32
N ILE A 133 6.78 7.11 -6.96
CA ILE A 133 6.60 5.77 -7.53
C ILE A 133 7.63 5.54 -8.65
N LYS A 134 7.80 6.51 -9.54
CA LYS A 134 8.79 6.40 -10.62
C LYS A 134 10.20 6.19 -10.09
N GLN A 135 10.58 6.95 -9.08
CA GLN A 135 11.89 6.83 -8.46
C GLN A 135 12.04 5.47 -7.77
N ALA A 136 11.02 5.04 -7.05
CA ALA A 136 11.06 3.80 -6.27
C ALA A 136 11.34 2.57 -7.13
N VAL A 137 10.89 2.55 -8.38
CA VAL A 137 11.07 1.42 -9.29
C VAL A 137 12.22 1.63 -10.30
N SER A 138 12.91 2.74 -10.22
CA SER A 138 14.02 3.04 -11.14
C SER A 138 15.29 2.24 -10.84
#